data_19a95ad3219f5d280eb7e9716c5584f2
#
_entry.id   19a95ad3219f5d280eb7e9716c5584f2
#
_cell.length_a   1.000
_cell.length_b   1.000
_cell.length_c   1.000
_cell.angle_alpha   90.00
_cell.angle_beta   90.00
_cell.angle_gamma   90.00
#
_symmetry.space_group_name_H-M   'P 1'
#
loop_
_entity.id
_entity.type
_entity.pdbx_description
1 polymer ?
#
loop_
_entity_poly.entity_id
_entity_poly.type
_entity_poly.pdbx_seq_one_letter_code
_entity_poly.pdbx_strand_id
1 'polypeptide(L)'
;MNDTKLIDIASALGISVTTVSKALKGYTDISQSTRAKVIEMADKMNYMPNSVAVNLRTNETKTIGVIVPATVHHFFSSVLNGILEEAEERGYMVIILQSSEKYELEKKQVALLLQKRVDGILMSLSNETDDFSHINEAIRKKRISHLIATDFG
;
A
#
# COMPACT_ATOMS: atom_id res chain seq x y z
N MET A 1 -5.05 -11.81 21.91
CA MET A 1 -5.05 -12.81 20.83
C MET A 1 -3.63 -12.93 20.36
N ASN A 2 -3.06 -14.13 20.38
CA ASN A 2 -1.70 -14.33 19.86
C ASN A 2 -1.81 -14.52 18.35
N ASP A 3 -1.23 -13.61 17.57
CA ASP A 3 -1.23 -13.75 16.11
C ASP A 3 -0.40 -14.98 15.71
N THR A 4 -0.97 -15.85 14.88
CA THR A 4 -0.27 -17.02 14.31
C THR A 4 0.96 -16.56 13.55
N LYS A 5 2.10 -17.18 13.80
CA LYS A 5 3.39 -16.88 13.16
C LYS A 5 3.80 -18.01 12.21
N LEU A 6 4.71 -17.71 11.28
CA LEU A 6 5.29 -18.74 10.39
C LEU A 6 5.89 -19.94 11.14
N ILE A 7 6.41 -19.72 12.33
CA ILE A 7 6.98 -20.77 13.16
C ILE A 7 5.93 -21.76 13.67
N ASP A 8 4.71 -21.29 13.89
CA ASP A 8 3.61 -22.14 14.38
C ASP A 8 3.17 -23.11 13.26
N ILE A 9 3.07 -22.61 12.02
CA ILE A 9 2.79 -23.43 10.84
C ILE A 9 3.92 -24.43 10.60
N ALA A 10 5.18 -23.98 10.71
CA ALA A 10 6.36 -24.82 10.54
C ALA A 10 6.38 -25.98 11.54
N SER A 11 6.08 -25.69 12.82
CA SER A 11 6.00 -26.68 13.88
C SER A 11 4.85 -27.67 13.66
N ALA A 12 3.67 -27.20 13.24
CA ALA A 12 2.52 -28.05 12.98
C ALA A 12 2.74 -29.03 11.80
N LEU A 13 3.55 -28.62 10.81
CA LEU A 13 3.85 -29.45 9.62
C LEU A 13 5.18 -30.21 9.70
N GLY A 14 5.98 -29.98 10.74
CA GLY A 14 7.32 -30.60 10.87
C GLY A 14 8.33 -30.19 9.79
N ILE A 15 8.22 -28.95 9.28
CA ILE A 15 9.09 -28.40 8.23
C ILE A 15 9.76 -27.11 8.70
N SER A 16 10.76 -26.63 7.95
CA SER A 16 11.45 -25.39 8.32
C SER A 16 10.58 -24.14 8.06
N VAL A 17 10.78 -23.07 8.86
CA VAL A 17 10.15 -21.75 8.64
C VAL A 17 10.46 -21.22 7.24
N THR A 18 11.68 -21.48 6.74
CA THR A 18 12.08 -21.09 5.39
C THR A 18 11.23 -21.80 4.33
N THR A 19 10.94 -23.10 4.52
CA THR A 19 10.08 -23.88 3.62
C THR A 19 8.66 -23.33 3.62
N VAL A 20 8.09 -23.02 4.79
CA VAL A 20 6.76 -22.38 4.90
C VAL A 20 6.75 -21.04 4.17
N SER A 21 7.74 -20.18 4.43
CA SER A 21 7.83 -18.86 3.78
C SER A 21 7.93 -18.97 2.25
N LYS A 22 8.71 -19.90 1.72
CA LYS A 22 8.85 -20.15 0.28
C LYS A 22 7.55 -20.70 -0.33
N ALA A 23 6.88 -21.62 0.35
CA ALA A 23 5.63 -22.21 -0.08
C ALA A 23 4.53 -21.14 -0.22
N LEU A 24 4.35 -20.29 0.79
CA LEU A 24 3.36 -19.19 0.77
C LEU A 24 3.66 -18.15 -0.32
N LYS A 25 4.93 -17.96 -0.71
CA LYS A 25 5.34 -17.02 -1.76
C LYS A 25 5.33 -17.63 -3.17
N GLY A 26 4.98 -18.90 -3.31
CA GLY A 26 4.89 -19.53 -4.61
C GLY A 26 6.23 -19.89 -5.27
N TYR A 27 7.32 -20.01 -4.51
CA TYR A 27 8.64 -20.39 -5.06
C TYR A 27 8.59 -21.75 -5.72
N THR A 28 9.27 -21.91 -6.86
CA THR A 28 9.23 -23.11 -7.70
C THR A 28 10.03 -24.29 -7.14
N ASP A 29 10.93 -24.03 -6.21
CA ASP A 29 11.73 -25.06 -5.51
C ASP A 29 10.96 -25.80 -4.39
N ILE A 30 9.68 -25.46 -4.19
CA ILE A 30 8.77 -26.15 -3.28
C ILE A 30 7.77 -27.00 -4.07
N SER A 31 7.66 -28.30 -3.72
CA SER A 31 6.72 -29.19 -4.38
C SER A 31 5.26 -28.71 -4.23
N GLN A 32 4.43 -28.99 -5.22
CA GLN A 32 2.99 -28.62 -5.19
C GLN A 32 2.29 -29.22 -3.97
N SER A 33 2.62 -30.47 -3.59
CA SER A 33 2.03 -31.13 -2.43
C SER A 33 2.42 -30.43 -1.11
N THR A 34 3.67 -30.02 -0.96
CA THR A 34 4.11 -29.24 0.22
C THR A 34 3.44 -27.87 0.28
N ARG A 35 3.33 -27.21 -0.89
CA ARG A 35 2.65 -25.90 -0.98
C ARG A 35 1.19 -26.01 -0.56
N ALA A 36 0.46 -27.00 -1.08
CA ALA A 36 -0.95 -27.22 -0.73
C ALA A 36 -1.14 -27.42 0.77
N LYS A 37 -0.29 -28.25 1.42
CA LYS A 37 -0.34 -28.49 2.88
C LYS A 37 -0.07 -27.21 3.68
N VAL A 38 0.88 -26.39 3.23
CA VAL A 38 1.21 -25.13 3.90
C VAL A 38 0.07 -24.12 3.79
N ILE A 39 -0.55 -23.98 2.62
CA ILE A 39 -1.70 -23.08 2.41
C ILE A 39 -2.87 -23.52 3.29
N GLU A 40 -3.24 -24.80 3.25
CA GLU A 40 -4.32 -25.37 4.07
C GLU A 40 -4.08 -25.11 5.57
N MET A 41 -2.85 -25.32 6.05
CA MET A 41 -2.51 -25.09 7.45
C MET A 41 -2.55 -23.59 7.80
N ALA A 42 -2.08 -22.73 6.92
CA ALA A 42 -2.14 -21.27 7.10
C ALA A 42 -3.59 -20.79 7.22
N ASP A 43 -4.49 -21.27 6.36
CA ASP A 43 -5.92 -20.95 6.39
C ASP A 43 -6.56 -21.47 7.68
N LYS A 44 -6.29 -22.71 8.05
CA LYS A 44 -6.80 -23.34 9.27
C LYS A 44 -6.38 -22.62 10.55
N MET A 45 -5.18 -22.07 10.55
CA MET A 45 -4.62 -21.30 11.67
C MET A 45 -4.93 -19.81 11.58
N ASN A 46 -5.70 -19.34 10.60
CA ASN A 46 -5.97 -17.92 10.32
C ASN A 46 -4.68 -17.10 10.25
N TYR A 47 -3.65 -17.63 9.60
CA TYR A 47 -2.38 -16.93 9.46
C TYR A 47 -2.52 -15.74 8.53
N MET A 48 -2.17 -14.56 9.02
CA MET A 48 -2.07 -13.35 8.21
C MET A 48 -0.58 -12.96 8.06
N PRO A 49 -0.09 -12.80 6.83
CA PRO A 49 1.28 -12.30 6.62
C PRO A 49 1.50 -10.97 7.31
N ASN A 50 2.60 -10.82 8.03
CA ASN A 50 2.98 -9.54 8.60
C ASN A 50 3.45 -8.61 7.48
N SER A 51 2.57 -7.73 7.01
CA SER A 51 2.84 -6.77 5.95
C SER A 51 4.04 -5.86 6.27
N VAL A 52 4.23 -5.47 7.53
CA VAL A 52 5.37 -4.64 7.94
C VAL A 52 6.70 -5.35 7.69
N ALA A 53 6.80 -6.64 8.04
CA ALA A 53 8.01 -7.43 7.81
C ALA A 53 8.26 -7.67 6.31
N VAL A 54 7.20 -7.82 5.51
CA VAL A 54 7.30 -7.93 4.05
C VAL A 54 7.77 -6.61 3.46
N ASN A 55 7.14 -5.50 3.82
CA ASN A 55 7.42 -4.16 3.34
C ASN A 55 8.87 -3.71 3.64
N LEU A 56 9.39 -4.05 4.83
CA LEU A 56 10.79 -3.78 5.19
C LEU A 56 11.78 -4.50 4.27
N ARG A 57 11.43 -5.69 3.80
CA ARG A 57 12.32 -6.49 2.93
C ARG A 57 12.22 -6.08 1.46
N THR A 58 11.01 -5.78 0.96
CA THR A 58 10.78 -5.38 -0.42
C THR A 58 11.03 -3.89 -0.66
N ASN A 59 11.06 -3.10 0.40
CA ASN A 59 11.05 -1.63 0.38
C ASN A 59 9.83 -1.05 -0.36
N GLU A 60 8.73 -1.81 -0.42
CA GLU A 60 7.45 -1.44 -0.99
C GLU A 60 6.34 -1.65 0.04
N THR A 61 5.39 -0.73 0.11
CA THR A 61 4.23 -0.85 1.01
C THR A 61 2.98 -1.36 0.31
N LYS A 62 3.02 -1.42 -1.04
CA LYS A 62 1.86 -1.69 -1.88
C LYS A 62 0.68 -0.77 -1.52
N THR A 63 1.01 0.48 -1.26
CA THR A 63 0.04 1.51 -0.87
C THR A 63 0.31 2.79 -1.65
N ILE A 64 -0.73 3.37 -2.22
CA ILE A 64 -0.70 4.71 -2.84
C ILE A 64 -1.63 5.66 -2.09
N GLY A 65 -1.23 6.93 -2.04
CA GLY A 65 -2.07 8.01 -1.54
C GLY A 65 -2.74 8.75 -2.69
N VAL A 66 -3.99 9.13 -2.51
CA VAL A 66 -4.73 9.98 -3.46
C VAL A 66 -5.28 11.17 -2.69
N ILE A 67 -4.92 12.39 -3.10
CA ILE A 67 -5.42 13.63 -2.51
C ILE A 67 -6.28 14.33 -3.55
N VAL A 68 -7.54 14.59 -3.21
CA VAL A 68 -8.48 15.31 -4.07
C VAL A 68 -9.08 16.53 -3.34
N PRO A 69 -9.42 17.62 -4.05
CA PRO A 69 -10.01 18.79 -3.43
C PRO A 69 -11.37 18.49 -2.80
N ALA A 70 -12.23 17.77 -3.55
CA ALA A 70 -13.55 17.35 -3.07
C ALA A 70 -13.99 16.05 -3.74
N THR A 71 -14.65 15.17 -2.99
CA THR A 71 -15.19 13.90 -3.51
C THR A 71 -16.59 14.01 -4.09
N VAL A 72 -17.28 15.11 -3.85
CA VAL A 72 -18.68 15.31 -4.27
C VAL A 72 -18.85 15.68 -5.75
N HIS A 73 -17.79 16.06 -6.45
CA HIS A 73 -17.85 16.34 -7.87
C HIS A 73 -17.82 15.05 -8.69
N HIS A 74 -18.74 14.89 -9.61
CA HIS A 74 -18.87 13.71 -10.48
C HIS A 74 -17.55 13.35 -11.20
N PHE A 75 -16.77 14.35 -11.57
CA PHE A 75 -15.46 14.18 -12.17
C PHE A 75 -14.50 13.38 -11.26
N PHE A 76 -14.31 13.82 -10.02
CA PHE A 76 -13.40 13.13 -9.09
C PHE A 76 -13.89 11.73 -8.72
N SER A 77 -15.21 11.52 -8.64
CA SER A 77 -15.77 10.19 -8.41
C SER A 77 -15.39 9.21 -9.54
N SER A 78 -15.44 9.66 -10.80
CA SER A 78 -15.06 8.84 -11.95
C SER A 78 -13.55 8.55 -11.97
N VAL A 79 -12.72 9.56 -11.68
CA VAL A 79 -11.27 9.40 -11.58
C VAL A 79 -10.89 8.42 -10.46
N LEU A 80 -11.52 8.57 -9.28
CA LEU A 80 -11.28 7.69 -8.15
C LEU A 80 -11.66 6.24 -8.46
N ASN A 81 -12.79 6.00 -9.14
CA ASN A 81 -13.17 4.65 -9.55
C ASN A 81 -12.10 4.01 -10.44
N GLY A 82 -11.60 4.71 -11.46
CA GLY A 82 -10.53 4.19 -12.31
C GLY A 82 -9.23 3.92 -11.55
N ILE A 83 -8.88 4.78 -10.58
CA ILE A 83 -7.70 4.56 -9.72
C ILE A 83 -7.88 3.32 -8.85
N LEU A 84 -9.07 3.11 -8.27
CA LEU A 84 -9.37 1.97 -7.40
C LEU A 84 -9.32 0.66 -8.17
N GLU A 85 -9.95 0.59 -9.36
CA GLU A 85 -9.92 -0.59 -10.23
C GLU A 85 -8.50 -0.98 -10.59
N GLU A 86 -7.68 -0.05 -11.09
CA GLU A 86 -6.30 -0.31 -11.46
C GLU A 86 -5.43 -0.70 -10.27
N ALA A 87 -5.65 -0.07 -9.10
CA ALA A 87 -4.92 -0.38 -7.89
C ALA A 87 -5.23 -1.79 -7.38
N GLU A 88 -6.51 -2.20 -7.41
CA GLU A 88 -6.94 -3.53 -7.02
C GLU A 88 -6.32 -4.62 -7.91
N GLU A 89 -6.35 -4.43 -9.23
CA GLU A 89 -5.72 -5.37 -10.19
C GLU A 89 -4.22 -5.55 -9.92
N ARG A 90 -3.53 -4.50 -9.47
CA ARG A 90 -2.09 -4.53 -9.16
C ARG A 90 -1.78 -4.87 -7.71
N GLY A 91 -2.79 -5.15 -6.89
CA GLY A 91 -2.63 -5.49 -5.47
C GLY A 91 -2.14 -4.32 -4.63
N TYR A 92 -2.55 -3.07 -4.97
CA TYR A 92 -2.28 -1.88 -4.19
C TYR A 92 -3.48 -1.49 -3.33
N MET A 93 -3.20 -1.06 -2.11
CA MET A 93 -4.15 -0.36 -1.26
C MET A 93 -4.16 1.13 -1.60
N VAL A 94 -5.33 1.76 -1.61
CA VAL A 94 -5.49 3.20 -1.87
C VAL A 94 -5.93 3.92 -0.60
N ILE A 95 -5.20 4.96 -0.21
CA ILE A 95 -5.59 5.89 0.85
C ILE A 95 -6.10 7.16 0.18
N ILE A 96 -7.41 7.42 0.31
CA ILE A 96 -8.04 8.62 -0.25
C ILE A 96 -8.16 9.68 0.84
N LEU A 97 -7.66 10.88 0.54
CA LEU A 97 -7.72 12.06 1.41
C LEU A 97 -8.34 13.22 0.64
N GLN A 98 -9.05 14.08 1.36
CA GLN A 98 -9.71 15.25 0.77
C GLN A 98 -9.11 16.53 1.34
N SER A 99 -8.54 17.39 0.49
CA SER A 99 -7.92 18.67 0.91
C SER A 99 -8.93 19.78 1.18
N SER A 100 -10.16 19.65 0.67
CA SER A 100 -11.23 20.67 0.79
C SER A 100 -10.79 22.04 0.28
N GLU A 101 -10.01 22.07 -0.80
CA GLU A 101 -9.44 23.27 -1.43
C GLU A 101 -8.52 24.11 -0.51
N LYS A 102 -7.99 23.50 0.57
CA LYS A 102 -7.17 24.20 1.57
C LYS A 102 -5.71 23.77 1.50
N TYR A 103 -4.83 24.73 1.22
CA TYR A 103 -3.39 24.52 1.16
C TYR A 103 -2.80 23.85 2.43
N GLU A 104 -3.17 24.36 3.62
CA GLU A 104 -2.65 23.82 4.88
C GLU A 104 -3.08 22.37 5.14
N LEU A 105 -4.28 21.98 4.68
CA LEU A 105 -4.74 20.60 4.79
C LEU A 105 -4.03 19.70 3.79
N GLU A 106 -3.87 20.14 2.55
CA GLU A 106 -3.10 19.46 1.50
C GLU A 106 -1.68 19.14 1.98
N LYS A 107 -0.98 20.16 2.49
CA LYS A 107 0.37 20.02 3.04
C LYS A 107 0.46 18.98 4.17
N LYS A 108 -0.50 19.01 5.11
CA LYS A 108 -0.59 18.01 6.18
C LYS A 108 -0.81 16.61 5.65
N GLN A 109 -1.63 16.46 4.62
CA GLN A 109 -1.95 15.16 4.00
C GLN A 109 -0.75 14.59 3.25
N VAL A 110 0.00 15.41 2.50
CA VAL A 110 1.26 14.99 1.89
C VAL A 110 2.24 14.51 2.96
N ALA A 111 2.42 15.27 4.03
CA ALA A 111 3.30 14.88 5.14
C ALA A 111 2.86 13.56 5.78
N LEU A 112 1.56 13.35 5.97
CA LEU A 112 1.00 12.10 6.51
C LEU A 112 1.31 10.90 5.60
N LEU A 113 1.08 11.02 4.30
CA LEU A 113 1.37 9.96 3.33
C LEU A 113 2.86 9.61 3.30
N LEU A 114 3.74 10.62 3.36
CA LEU A 114 5.19 10.41 3.47
C LEU A 114 5.57 9.69 4.77
N GLN A 115 4.94 10.03 5.89
CA GLN A 115 5.14 9.34 7.16
C GLN A 115 4.67 7.87 7.10
N LYS A 116 3.58 7.60 6.39
CA LYS A 116 3.06 6.24 6.15
C LYS A 116 3.89 5.45 5.13
N ARG A 117 4.87 6.10 4.48
CA ARG A 117 5.76 5.50 3.48
C ARG A 117 5.01 4.90 2.30
N VAL A 118 3.97 5.59 1.82
CA VAL A 118 3.27 5.15 0.59
C VAL A 118 4.26 5.11 -0.58
N ASP A 119 4.02 4.22 -1.54
CA ASP A 119 4.90 4.02 -2.69
C ASP A 119 4.73 5.14 -3.73
N GLY A 120 3.55 5.78 -3.76
CA GLY A 120 3.25 6.89 -4.65
C GLY A 120 2.14 7.78 -4.11
N ILE A 121 2.09 9.00 -4.63
CA ILE A 121 1.03 9.98 -4.34
C ILE A 121 0.49 10.50 -5.67
N LEU A 122 -0.83 10.42 -5.84
CA LEU A 122 -1.59 11.09 -6.87
C LEU A 122 -2.35 12.23 -6.21
N MET A 123 -2.28 13.44 -6.76
CA MET A 123 -2.99 14.56 -6.15
C MET A 123 -3.50 15.55 -7.17
N SER A 124 -4.65 16.12 -6.89
CA SER A 124 -5.11 17.37 -7.49
C SER A 124 -4.81 18.48 -6.51
N LEU A 125 -4.21 19.56 -7.01
CA LEU A 125 -3.85 20.72 -6.21
C LEU A 125 -5.12 21.42 -5.71
N SER A 126 -5.02 21.99 -4.51
CA SER A 126 -6.05 22.86 -3.97
C SER A 126 -5.99 24.24 -4.65
N ASN A 127 -7.12 24.91 -4.84
CA ASN A 127 -7.18 26.26 -5.40
C ASN A 127 -6.37 27.30 -4.58
N GLU A 128 -6.14 27.05 -3.30
CA GLU A 128 -5.31 27.89 -2.43
C GLU A 128 -3.81 27.64 -2.56
N THR A 129 -3.37 26.69 -3.40
CA THR A 129 -1.98 26.26 -3.46
C THR A 129 -1.14 27.19 -4.34
N ASP A 130 -0.47 28.15 -3.71
CA ASP A 130 0.50 29.07 -4.34
C ASP A 130 1.95 28.64 -4.08
N ASP A 131 2.21 27.79 -3.06
CA ASP A 131 3.52 27.31 -2.66
C ASP A 131 3.62 25.78 -2.85
N PHE A 132 4.54 25.34 -3.69
CA PHE A 132 4.81 23.94 -4.00
C PHE A 132 5.96 23.34 -3.17
N SER A 133 6.40 24.01 -2.10
CA SER A 133 7.53 23.56 -1.29
C SER A 133 7.34 22.18 -0.70
N HIS A 134 6.13 21.84 -0.25
CA HIS A 134 5.78 20.55 0.32
C HIS A 134 5.86 19.41 -0.72
N ILE A 135 5.51 19.70 -1.98
CA ILE A 135 5.63 18.76 -3.10
C ILE A 135 7.09 18.56 -3.47
N ASN A 136 7.83 19.65 -3.63
CA ASN A 136 9.25 19.60 -3.95
C ASN A 136 10.06 18.88 -2.86
N GLU A 137 9.69 19.06 -1.59
CA GLU A 137 10.31 18.33 -0.48
C GLU A 137 10.00 16.83 -0.54
N ALA A 138 8.77 16.44 -0.89
CA ALA A 138 8.37 15.05 -1.07
C ALA A 138 9.20 14.37 -2.16
N ILE A 139 9.35 15.00 -3.32
CA ILE A 139 10.16 14.52 -4.44
C ILE A 139 11.63 14.40 -4.03
N ARG A 140 12.20 15.44 -3.39
CA ARG A 140 13.61 15.48 -2.98
C ARG A 140 13.97 14.39 -1.98
N LYS A 141 13.08 14.07 -1.05
CA LYS A 141 13.30 13.03 -0.05
C LYS A 141 13.32 11.61 -0.63
N LYS A 142 13.03 11.43 -1.92
CA LYS A 142 12.98 10.13 -2.62
C LYS A 142 12.22 9.05 -1.85
N ARG A 143 11.21 9.45 -1.08
CA ARG A 143 10.41 8.53 -0.25
C ARG A 143 9.20 7.98 -0.97
N ILE A 144 8.90 8.54 -2.13
CA ILE A 144 7.84 8.13 -3.04
C ILE A 144 8.45 7.88 -4.40
N SER A 145 8.06 6.78 -5.04
CA SER A 145 8.52 6.44 -6.39
C SER A 145 7.88 7.32 -7.46
N HIS A 146 6.62 7.74 -7.24
CA HIS A 146 5.87 8.56 -8.19
C HIS A 146 5.02 9.60 -7.46
N LEU A 147 5.07 10.84 -7.95
CA LEU A 147 4.16 11.91 -7.58
C LEU A 147 3.59 12.49 -8.87
N ILE A 148 2.28 12.48 -8.99
CA ILE A 148 1.54 13.13 -10.07
C ILE A 148 0.67 14.19 -9.43
N ALA A 149 0.94 15.45 -9.76
CA ALA A 149 0.13 16.57 -9.36
C ALA A 149 -0.52 17.16 -10.61
N THR A 150 -1.82 17.39 -10.57
CA THR A 150 -2.58 17.96 -11.67
C THR A 150 -3.42 19.12 -11.14
N ASP A 151 -3.53 20.13 -11.96
CA ASP A 151 -4.48 21.21 -11.77
C ASP A 151 -5.66 20.92 -12.73
N PHE A 152 -6.84 20.85 -12.17
CA PHE A 152 -8.10 20.65 -12.90
C PHE A 152 -9.01 21.88 -12.76
N GLY A 153 -8.40 23.09 -12.62
CA GLY A 153 -9.08 24.36 -12.46
C GLY A 153 -10.07 24.73 -13.55
#